data_011b90c62b987e41ba75034afe20de0f
#
_entry.id   011b90c62b987e41ba75034afe20de0f
#
_cell.length_a   1.000
_cell.length_b   1.000
_cell.length_c   1.000
_cell.angle_alpha   90.00
_cell.angle_beta   90.00
_cell.angle_gamma   90.00
#
_symmetry.space_group_name_H-M   'P 1'
#
loop_
_entity.id
_entity.type
_entity.pdbx_description
1 polymer ?
#
loop_
_entity_poly.entity_id
_entity_poly.type
_entity_poly.pdbx_seq_one_letter_code
_entity_poly.pdbx_strand_id
1 'polypeptide(L)'
;MGRTVTGLGHHVLGEASLGDVAALTASLRPDAAIVIVGESTEHALDLIGKIVTEAACPVIAILDVEDQDFIREAAKRGIFAYITQGKDAAALQSSLDVVLCRFAEYHGLEGAFGRRAITERAKGILMERHSVDEQRAFEMLRDQARRLNRKVTEVAEAVALSVTLLPKVPAD
;
A
#
# COMPACT_ATOMS: atom_id res chain seq x y z
N MET A 1 -8.47 -24.23 -0.48
CA MET A 1 -7.68 -23.15 -1.13
C MET A 1 -6.28 -23.02 -0.51
N GLY A 2 -6.09 -22.95 0.77
CA GLY A 2 -4.76 -22.89 1.39
C GLY A 2 -3.78 -23.98 0.90
N ARG A 3 -4.24 -25.21 0.76
CA ARG A 3 -3.42 -26.33 0.18
C ARG A 3 -3.00 -26.09 -1.27
N THR A 4 -3.84 -25.43 -2.08
CA THR A 4 -3.53 -25.11 -3.49
C THR A 4 -2.43 -24.07 -3.55
N VAL A 5 -2.55 -23.01 -2.77
CA VAL A 5 -1.56 -21.91 -2.68
C VAL A 5 -0.22 -22.43 -2.16
N THR A 6 -0.24 -23.28 -1.14
CA THR A 6 0.99 -23.94 -0.61
C THR A 6 1.62 -24.87 -1.66
N GLY A 7 0.81 -25.59 -2.44
CA GLY A 7 1.30 -26.46 -3.52
C GLY A 7 1.98 -25.70 -4.67
N LEU A 8 1.73 -24.39 -4.79
CA LEU A 8 2.39 -23.47 -5.73
C LEU A 8 3.68 -22.84 -5.17
N GLY A 9 4.11 -23.23 -3.98
CA GLY A 9 5.34 -22.73 -3.37
C GLY A 9 5.17 -21.47 -2.52
N HIS A 10 3.92 -21.02 -2.28
CA HIS A 10 3.64 -19.90 -1.40
C HIS A 10 3.44 -20.34 0.05
N HIS A 11 3.80 -19.48 0.99
CA HIS A 11 3.56 -19.71 2.42
C HIS A 11 2.25 -19.05 2.86
N VAL A 12 1.33 -19.84 3.40
CA VAL A 12 0.13 -19.33 4.07
C VAL A 12 0.51 -18.90 5.47
N LEU A 13 0.57 -17.58 5.71
CA LEU A 13 0.96 -17.00 7.00
C LEU A 13 -0.15 -17.10 8.04
N GLY A 14 -1.41 -17.15 7.60
CA GLY A 14 -2.57 -17.27 8.47
C GLY A 14 -3.87 -17.30 7.68
N GLU A 15 -4.91 -17.78 8.34
CA GLU A 15 -6.30 -17.74 7.85
C GLU A 15 -7.15 -17.02 8.89
N ALA A 16 -8.00 -16.11 8.47
CA ALA A 16 -8.81 -15.29 9.36
C ALA A 16 -10.24 -15.13 8.85
N SER A 17 -11.15 -14.91 9.78
CA SER A 17 -12.51 -14.45 9.54
C SER A 17 -12.66 -12.96 9.81
N LEU A 18 -13.86 -12.41 9.62
CA LEU A 18 -14.17 -10.97 9.63
C LEU A 18 -13.66 -10.22 10.88
N GLY A 19 -13.62 -10.88 12.05
CA GLY A 19 -13.27 -10.23 13.33
C GLY A 19 -11.80 -9.86 13.44
N ASP A 20 -10.91 -10.73 12.95
CA ASP A 20 -9.48 -10.67 13.24
C ASP A 20 -8.62 -10.32 12.02
N VAL A 21 -9.23 -10.24 10.82
CA VAL A 21 -8.52 -10.12 9.56
C VAL A 21 -7.61 -8.89 9.47
N ALA A 22 -8.09 -7.74 9.93
CA ALA A 22 -7.34 -6.49 9.87
C ALA A 22 -6.10 -6.55 10.78
N ALA A 23 -6.27 -6.95 12.05
CA ALA A 23 -5.18 -7.09 13.00
C ALA A 23 -4.16 -8.15 12.55
N LEU A 24 -4.64 -9.28 12.01
CA LEU A 24 -3.78 -10.33 11.50
C LEU A 24 -2.97 -9.86 10.29
N THR A 25 -3.61 -9.18 9.34
CA THR A 25 -2.93 -8.66 8.14
C THR A 25 -1.88 -7.61 8.50
N ALA A 26 -2.20 -6.70 9.42
CA ALA A 26 -1.26 -5.69 9.90
C ALA A 26 -0.05 -6.31 10.61
N SER A 27 -0.26 -7.38 11.40
CA SER A 27 0.81 -8.03 12.17
C SER A 27 1.70 -8.92 11.31
N LEU A 28 1.11 -9.70 10.38
CA LEU A 28 1.83 -10.66 9.55
C LEU A 28 2.51 -10.02 8.32
N ARG A 29 2.05 -8.85 7.89
CA ARG A 29 2.53 -8.12 6.69
C ARG A 29 2.70 -9.03 5.48
N PRO A 30 1.64 -9.70 5.01
CA PRO A 30 1.72 -10.63 3.90
C PRO A 30 2.05 -9.89 2.58
N ASP A 31 2.63 -10.62 1.62
CA ASP A 31 2.85 -10.11 0.26
C ASP A 31 1.54 -9.98 -0.53
N ALA A 32 0.51 -10.74 -0.16
CA ALA A 32 -0.85 -10.64 -0.71
C ALA A 32 -1.89 -11.15 0.29
N ALA A 33 -3.10 -10.59 0.24
CA ALA A 33 -4.27 -11.10 0.94
C ALA A 33 -5.26 -11.70 -0.07
N ILE A 34 -5.70 -12.92 0.17
CA ILE A 34 -6.65 -13.63 -0.69
C ILE A 34 -7.99 -13.75 0.04
N VAL A 35 -9.04 -13.20 -0.54
CA VAL A 35 -10.42 -13.31 -0.06
C VAL A 35 -11.17 -14.33 -0.93
N ILE A 36 -11.58 -15.43 -0.31
CA ILE A 36 -12.40 -16.44 -0.99
C ILE A 36 -13.86 -16.04 -0.86
N VAL A 37 -14.49 -15.81 -1.99
CA VAL A 37 -15.90 -15.43 -2.06
C VAL A 37 -16.75 -16.67 -1.99
N GLY A 38 -17.43 -16.86 -0.86
CA GLY A 38 -18.38 -17.95 -0.63
C GLY A 38 -19.82 -17.54 -0.96
N GLU A 39 -20.78 -18.15 -0.26
CA GLU A 39 -22.22 -17.88 -0.47
C GLU A 39 -22.64 -16.45 -0.13
N SER A 40 -21.93 -15.78 0.78
CA SER A 40 -22.22 -14.39 1.17
C SER A 40 -21.24 -13.41 0.51
N THR A 41 -21.70 -12.80 -0.56
CA THR A 41 -20.93 -11.74 -1.27
C THR A 41 -20.77 -10.49 -0.42
N GLU A 42 -21.76 -10.13 0.40
CA GLU A 42 -21.70 -8.98 1.31
C GLU A 42 -20.60 -9.16 2.36
N HIS A 43 -20.50 -10.36 2.94
CA HIS A 43 -19.42 -10.69 3.88
C HIS A 43 -18.03 -10.57 3.24
N ALA A 44 -17.88 -11.06 2.00
CA ALA A 44 -16.62 -10.93 1.26
C ALA A 44 -16.27 -9.45 0.96
N LEU A 45 -17.25 -8.64 0.61
CA LEU A 45 -17.08 -7.20 0.39
C LEU A 45 -16.64 -6.47 1.66
N ASP A 46 -17.18 -6.84 2.82
CA ASP A 46 -16.77 -6.25 4.10
C ASP A 46 -15.34 -6.64 4.50
N LEU A 47 -14.96 -7.92 4.25
CA LEU A 47 -13.58 -8.37 4.42
C LEU A 47 -12.62 -7.56 3.55
N ILE A 48 -12.93 -7.42 2.27
CA ILE A 48 -12.13 -6.64 1.32
C ILE A 48 -11.94 -5.22 1.84
N GLY A 49 -13.02 -4.53 2.20
CA GLY A 49 -12.94 -3.15 2.69
C GLY A 49 -12.05 -3.00 3.93
N LYS A 50 -12.12 -3.92 4.88
CA LYS A 50 -11.27 -3.91 6.07
C LYS A 50 -9.81 -4.16 5.74
N ILE A 51 -9.51 -5.17 4.91
CA ILE A 51 -8.12 -5.50 4.56
C ILE A 51 -7.48 -4.36 3.78
N VAL A 52 -8.18 -3.81 2.77
CA VAL A 52 -7.65 -2.71 1.93
C VAL A 52 -7.31 -1.47 2.75
N THR A 53 -8.08 -1.19 3.80
CA THR A 53 -7.84 -0.02 4.67
C THR A 53 -6.58 -0.18 5.51
N GLU A 54 -6.21 -1.40 5.90
CA GLU A 54 -5.17 -1.66 6.90
C GLU A 54 -3.92 -2.34 6.33
N ALA A 55 -4.03 -2.99 5.16
CA ALA A 55 -2.95 -3.74 4.56
C ALA A 55 -2.19 -2.95 3.50
N ALA A 56 -0.87 -3.05 3.54
CA ALA A 56 0.01 -2.54 2.49
C ALA A 56 0.32 -3.62 1.42
N CYS A 57 -0.65 -4.50 1.12
CA CYS A 57 -0.50 -5.58 0.15
C CYS A 57 -1.72 -5.65 -0.77
N PRO A 58 -1.59 -6.25 -1.98
CA PRO A 58 -2.72 -6.42 -2.88
C PRO A 58 -3.77 -7.36 -2.28
N VAL A 59 -5.04 -6.96 -2.38
CA VAL A 59 -6.18 -7.81 -2.03
C VAL A 59 -6.72 -8.45 -3.29
N ILE A 60 -6.78 -9.77 -3.31
CA ILE A 60 -7.20 -10.59 -4.45
C ILE A 60 -8.47 -11.35 -4.06
N ALA A 61 -9.54 -11.19 -4.82
CA ALA A 61 -10.76 -11.98 -4.64
C ALA A 61 -10.72 -13.26 -5.48
N ILE A 62 -11.09 -14.40 -4.90
CA ILE A 62 -11.28 -15.64 -5.64
C ILE A 62 -12.77 -15.99 -5.65
N LEU A 63 -13.35 -16.09 -6.84
CA LEU A 63 -14.76 -16.35 -7.08
C LEU A 63 -14.96 -17.73 -7.69
N ASP A 64 -16.02 -18.43 -7.29
CA ASP A 64 -16.44 -19.68 -7.94
C ASP A 64 -17.05 -19.42 -9.32
N VAL A 65 -17.89 -18.38 -9.41
CA VAL A 65 -18.57 -17.93 -10.63
C VAL A 65 -18.35 -16.43 -10.79
N GLU A 66 -18.19 -16.00 -12.02
CA GLU A 66 -18.05 -14.57 -12.33
C GLU A 66 -19.34 -13.83 -12.05
N ASP A 67 -19.31 -12.91 -11.09
CA ASP A 67 -20.41 -12.03 -10.69
C ASP A 67 -20.00 -10.58 -10.95
N GLN A 68 -20.59 -9.98 -11.99
CA GLN A 68 -20.25 -8.62 -12.43
C GLN A 68 -20.62 -7.55 -11.40
N ASP A 69 -21.69 -7.75 -10.63
CA ASP A 69 -22.10 -6.80 -9.61
C ASP A 69 -21.17 -6.85 -8.40
N PHE A 70 -20.78 -8.06 -7.97
CA PHE A 70 -19.76 -8.24 -6.95
C PHE A 70 -18.42 -7.62 -7.39
N ILE A 71 -17.96 -7.91 -8.61
CA ILE A 71 -16.68 -7.40 -9.12
C ILE A 71 -16.68 -5.86 -9.11
N ARG A 72 -17.77 -5.23 -9.52
CA ARG A 72 -17.90 -3.76 -9.53
C ARG A 72 -17.85 -3.16 -8.13
N GLU A 73 -18.55 -3.76 -7.16
CA GLU A 73 -18.53 -3.31 -5.76
C GLU A 73 -17.16 -3.57 -5.09
N ALA A 74 -16.56 -4.71 -5.35
CA ALA A 74 -15.23 -5.04 -4.84
C ALA A 74 -14.15 -4.09 -5.40
N ALA A 75 -14.26 -3.72 -6.68
CA ALA A 75 -13.38 -2.72 -7.31
C ALA A 75 -13.50 -1.34 -6.62
N LYS A 76 -14.71 -0.89 -6.29
CA LYS A 76 -14.92 0.36 -5.52
C LYS A 76 -14.30 0.30 -4.13
N ARG A 77 -14.23 -0.88 -3.52
CA ARG A 77 -13.60 -1.10 -2.21
C ARG A 77 -12.08 -1.31 -2.29
N GLY A 78 -11.51 -1.31 -3.49
CA GLY A 78 -10.07 -1.31 -3.73
C GLY A 78 -9.43 -2.70 -3.86
N ILE A 79 -10.16 -3.73 -4.29
CA ILE A 79 -9.48 -4.98 -4.68
C ILE A 79 -8.51 -4.69 -5.82
N PHE A 80 -7.38 -5.36 -5.78
CA PHE A 80 -6.36 -5.21 -6.81
C PHE A 80 -6.61 -6.13 -8.01
N ALA A 81 -7.18 -7.31 -7.76
CA ALA A 81 -7.55 -8.28 -8.79
C ALA A 81 -8.63 -9.25 -8.32
N TYR A 82 -9.26 -9.94 -9.28
CA TYR A 82 -10.05 -11.13 -9.00
C TYR A 82 -9.61 -12.29 -9.89
N ILE A 83 -9.83 -13.51 -9.43
CA ILE A 83 -9.52 -14.75 -10.12
C ILE A 83 -10.74 -15.67 -9.98
N THR A 84 -11.23 -16.24 -11.09
CA THR A 84 -12.28 -17.26 -11.03
C THR A 84 -11.70 -18.65 -10.78
N GLN A 85 -12.34 -19.42 -9.93
CA GLN A 85 -11.99 -20.82 -9.70
C GLN A 85 -12.15 -21.64 -11.00
N GLY A 86 -11.50 -22.81 -11.05
CA GLY A 86 -11.54 -23.70 -12.22
C GLY A 86 -10.37 -23.54 -13.18
N LYS A 87 -9.47 -22.60 -12.96
CA LYS A 87 -8.18 -22.55 -13.65
C LYS A 87 -7.25 -23.63 -13.07
N ASP A 88 -6.40 -24.19 -13.93
CA ASP A 88 -5.35 -25.08 -13.45
C ASP A 88 -4.36 -24.33 -12.53
N ALA A 89 -3.55 -25.10 -11.79
CA ALA A 89 -2.60 -24.52 -10.83
C ALA A 89 -1.59 -23.57 -11.51
N ALA A 90 -1.19 -23.86 -12.73
CA ALA A 90 -0.25 -23.02 -13.49
C ALA A 90 -0.88 -21.67 -13.89
N ALA A 91 -2.15 -21.67 -14.29
CA ALA A 91 -2.88 -20.43 -14.62
C ALA A 91 -3.11 -19.57 -13.36
N LEU A 92 -3.36 -20.20 -12.20
CA LEU A 92 -3.45 -19.50 -10.92
C LEU A 92 -2.11 -18.86 -10.55
N GLN A 93 -1.00 -19.60 -10.65
CA GLN A 93 0.34 -19.08 -10.39
C GLN A 93 0.65 -17.88 -11.29
N SER A 94 0.45 -18.01 -12.60
CA SER A 94 0.71 -16.92 -13.54
C SER A 94 -0.13 -15.67 -13.21
N SER A 95 -1.38 -15.86 -12.78
CA SER A 95 -2.24 -14.74 -12.38
C SER A 95 -1.72 -14.05 -11.11
N LEU A 96 -1.27 -14.81 -10.11
CA LEU A 96 -0.67 -14.27 -8.89
C LEU A 96 0.63 -13.52 -9.18
N ASP A 97 1.51 -14.06 -10.01
CA ASP A 97 2.77 -13.43 -10.40
C ASP A 97 2.54 -12.07 -11.08
N VAL A 98 1.57 -12.00 -11.99
CA VAL A 98 1.20 -10.75 -12.66
C VAL A 98 0.65 -9.72 -11.66
N VAL A 99 -0.22 -10.15 -10.73
CA VAL A 99 -0.79 -9.27 -9.70
C VAL A 99 0.30 -8.70 -8.79
N LEU A 100 1.20 -9.55 -8.30
CA LEU A 100 2.28 -9.12 -7.41
C LEU A 100 3.26 -8.18 -8.13
N CYS A 101 3.61 -8.48 -9.37
CA CYS A 101 4.46 -7.61 -10.18
C CYS A 101 3.83 -6.23 -10.39
N ARG A 102 2.56 -6.17 -10.80
CA ARG A 102 1.84 -4.90 -11.01
C ARG A 102 1.67 -4.10 -9.72
N PHE A 103 1.40 -4.79 -8.61
CA PHE A 103 1.29 -4.11 -7.32
C PHE A 103 2.62 -3.48 -6.89
N ALA A 104 3.73 -4.19 -7.08
CA ALA A 104 5.07 -3.68 -6.80
C ALA A 104 5.42 -2.47 -7.68
N GLU A 105 5.07 -2.50 -8.97
CA GLU A 105 5.24 -1.36 -9.87
C GLU A 105 4.39 -0.16 -9.44
N TYR A 106 3.12 -0.37 -9.13
CA TYR A 106 2.20 0.68 -8.71
C TYR A 106 2.70 1.38 -7.45
N HIS A 107 3.05 0.62 -6.41
CA HIS A 107 3.59 1.19 -5.17
C HIS A 107 5.00 1.76 -5.33
N GLY A 108 5.79 1.22 -6.23
CA GLY A 108 7.09 1.79 -6.61
C GLY A 108 6.93 3.19 -7.21
N LEU A 109 5.94 3.38 -8.07
CA LEU A 109 5.61 4.68 -8.67
C LEU A 109 5.03 5.65 -7.64
N GLU A 110 4.04 5.23 -6.85
CA GLU A 110 3.48 6.06 -5.77
C GLU A 110 4.56 6.48 -4.76
N GLY A 111 5.41 5.55 -4.35
CA GLY A 111 6.53 5.85 -3.48
C GLY A 111 7.55 6.81 -4.10
N ALA A 112 7.77 6.76 -5.42
CA ALA A 112 8.64 7.70 -6.13
C ALA A 112 8.00 9.09 -6.22
N PHE A 113 6.72 9.19 -6.53
CA PHE A 113 5.97 10.46 -6.54
C PHE A 113 5.86 11.05 -5.14
N GLY A 114 5.54 10.24 -4.14
CA GLY A 114 5.48 10.68 -2.74
C GLY A 114 6.80 11.21 -2.24
N ARG A 115 7.90 10.52 -2.52
CA ARG A 115 9.26 10.98 -2.17
C ARG A 115 9.63 12.29 -2.86
N ARG A 116 9.24 12.47 -4.11
CA ARG A 116 9.46 13.74 -4.82
C ARG A 116 8.63 14.85 -4.20
N ALA A 117 7.35 14.65 -3.99
CA ALA A 117 6.44 15.64 -3.40
C ALA A 117 6.90 16.08 -1.99
N ILE A 118 7.33 15.14 -1.14
CA ILE A 118 7.81 15.47 0.21
C ILE A 118 9.12 16.27 0.16
N THR A 119 10.02 15.95 -0.77
CA THR A 119 11.28 16.69 -0.96
C THR A 119 11.01 18.11 -1.46
N GLU A 120 10.11 18.29 -2.44
CA GLU A 120 9.69 19.61 -2.92
C GLU A 120 9.05 20.45 -1.80
N ARG A 121 8.17 19.85 -1.01
CA ARG A 121 7.56 20.50 0.15
C ARG A 121 8.61 20.93 1.18
N ALA A 122 9.57 20.08 1.49
CA ALA A 122 10.65 20.40 2.42
C ALA A 122 11.55 21.51 1.89
N LYS A 123 11.86 21.53 0.59
CA LYS A 123 12.58 22.66 -0.05
C LYS A 123 11.82 23.96 0.13
N GLY A 124 10.51 24.00 -0.19
CA GLY A 124 9.69 25.19 0.00
C GLY A 124 9.74 25.74 1.43
N ILE A 125 9.65 24.85 2.44
CA ILE A 125 9.75 25.24 3.85
C ILE A 125 11.13 25.85 4.17
N LEU A 126 12.21 25.25 3.67
CA LEU A 126 13.56 25.76 3.92
C LEU A 126 13.81 27.10 3.19
N MET A 127 13.31 27.24 1.96
CA MET A 127 13.37 28.51 1.21
C MET A 127 12.69 29.63 1.98
N GLU A 128 11.49 29.42 2.50
CA GLU A 128 10.74 30.39 3.28
C GLU A 128 11.45 30.71 4.62
N ARG A 129 11.87 29.67 5.35
CA ARG A 129 12.44 29.83 6.69
C ARG A 129 13.84 30.46 6.70
N HIS A 130 14.64 30.20 5.67
CA HIS A 130 16.03 30.63 5.59
C HIS A 130 16.29 31.66 4.50
N SER A 131 15.26 32.10 3.76
CA SER A 131 15.37 33.06 2.65
C SER A 131 16.44 32.64 1.62
N VAL A 132 16.45 31.37 1.26
CA VAL A 132 17.40 30.76 0.31
C VAL A 132 16.67 30.33 -0.96
N ASP A 133 17.43 30.14 -2.04
CA ASP A 133 16.89 29.59 -3.29
C ASP A 133 16.70 28.06 -3.21
N GLU A 134 16.07 27.51 -4.24
CA GLU A 134 15.74 26.09 -4.34
C GLU A 134 16.99 25.19 -4.29
N GLN A 135 18.06 25.61 -4.98
CA GLN A 135 19.29 24.84 -5.03
C GLN A 135 19.92 24.75 -3.63
N ARG A 136 19.99 25.88 -2.95
CA ARG A 136 20.53 25.93 -1.59
C ARG A 136 19.69 25.16 -0.58
N ALA A 137 18.36 25.23 -0.69
CA ALA A 137 17.45 24.45 0.13
C ALA A 137 17.70 22.93 -0.05
N PHE A 138 17.89 22.46 -1.29
CA PHE A 138 18.22 21.07 -1.54
C PHE A 138 19.59 20.66 -1.01
N GLU A 139 20.60 21.53 -1.14
CA GLU A 139 21.92 21.30 -0.53
C GLU A 139 21.83 21.14 0.99
N MET A 140 21.04 21.96 1.66
CA MET A 140 20.79 21.86 3.11
C MET A 140 20.20 20.51 3.50
N LEU A 141 19.20 20.01 2.76
CA LEU A 141 18.64 18.68 2.98
C LEU A 141 19.71 17.59 2.81
N ARG A 142 20.49 17.67 1.75
CA ARG A 142 21.56 16.70 1.44
C ARG A 142 22.66 16.70 2.49
N ASP A 143 23.11 17.85 2.93
CA ASP A 143 24.17 17.98 3.93
C ASP A 143 23.70 17.46 5.30
N GLN A 144 22.45 17.72 5.65
CA GLN A 144 21.87 17.17 6.87
C GLN A 144 21.69 15.65 6.79
N ALA A 145 21.29 15.12 5.64
CA ALA A 145 21.18 13.68 5.40
C ALA A 145 22.55 12.98 5.56
N ARG A 146 23.63 13.57 5.04
CA ARG A 146 24.98 13.07 5.21
C ARG A 146 25.42 13.10 6.67
N ARG A 147 25.17 14.20 7.40
CA ARG A 147 25.53 14.30 8.82
C ARG A 147 24.81 13.27 9.68
N LEU A 148 23.55 12.97 9.38
CA LEU A 148 22.75 12.03 10.14
C LEU A 148 22.87 10.59 9.65
N ASN A 149 23.61 10.34 8.56
CA ASN A 149 23.67 9.06 7.84
C ASN A 149 22.27 8.52 7.51
N ARG A 150 21.40 9.40 6.98
CA ARG A 150 20.04 9.11 6.60
C ARG A 150 19.78 9.43 5.11
N LYS A 151 18.66 8.93 4.58
CA LYS A 151 18.23 9.30 3.22
C LYS A 151 17.73 10.75 3.20
N VAL A 152 17.91 11.46 2.09
CA VAL A 152 17.40 12.83 1.90
C VAL A 152 15.89 12.90 2.10
N THR A 153 15.17 11.86 1.68
CA THR A 153 13.71 11.75 1.85
C THR A 153 13.28 11.70 3.31
N GLU A 154 14.01 10.96 4.16
CA GLU A 154 13.71 10.88 5.61
C GLU A 154 13.93 12.24 6.31
N VAL A 155 14.95 12.98 5.88
CA VAL A 155 15.18 14.33 6.39
C VAL A 155 14.11 15.28 5.89
N ALA A 156 13.69 15.15 4.63
CA ALA A 156 12.60 15.93 4.05
C ALA A 156 11.27 15.70 4.78
N GLU A 157 10.96 14.45 5.13
CA GLU A 157 9.80 14.10 5.95
C GLU A 157 9.84 14.78 7.33
N ALA A 158 10.97 14.73 8.00
CA ALA A 158 11.16 15.37 9.30
C ALA A 158 10.96 16.90 9.22
N VAL A 159 11.47 17.53 8.17
CA VAL A 159 11.29 18.97 7.92
C VAL A 159 9.81 19.28 7.67
N ALA A 160 9.13 18.50 6.84
CA ALA A 160 7.71 18.70 6.53
C ALA A 160 6.81 18.51 7.76
N LEU A 161 7.10 17.51 8.60
CA LEU A 161 6.39 17.26 9.86
C LEU A 161 6.61 18.38 10.87
N SER A 162 7.79 18.98 10.94
CA SER A 162 8.11 20.05 11.89
C SER A 162 7.19 21.26 11.76
N VAL A 163 6.72 21.55 10.57
CA VAL A 163 5.77 22.67 10.30
C VAL A 163 4.34 22.31 10.67
N THR A 164 3.96 21.06 10.52
CA THR A 164 2.60 20.59 10.85
C THR A 164 2.39 20.51 12.35
N LEU A 165 3.45 20.30 13.12
CA LEU A 165 3.42 20.17 14.58
C LEU A 165 3.56 21.53 15.31
N LEU A 166 3.95 22.61 14.63
CA LEU A 166 4.04 23.92 15.25
C LEU A 166 2.67 24.60 15.22
N PRO A 167 2.21 25.18 16.34
CA PRO A 167 0.98 25.96 16.35
C PRO A 167 1.12 27.15 15.38
N LYS A 168 0.05 27.44 14.60
CA LYS A 168 0.00 28.65 13.80
C LYS A 168 0.06 29.85 14.73
N VAL A 169 1.09 30.68 14.59
CA VAL A 169 1.10 32.00 15.23
C VAL A 169 0.02 32.83 14.55
N PRO A 170 -0.97 33.38 15.28
CA PRO A 170 -1.94 34.29 14.69
C PRO A 170 -1.18 35.48 14.09
N ALA A 171 -1.51 35.84 12.86
CA ALA A 171 -1.04 37.09 12.26
C ALA A 171 -1.71 38.23 13.00
N ASP A 172 -0.92 39.13 13.58
CA ASP A 172 -1.37 40.42 14.12
C ASP A 172 -1.87 41.32 12.99
#